data_f1780625da823d3e1e9c6b1fa1f789d9
#
_entry.id   f1780625da823d3e1e9c6b1fa1f789d9
#
_cell.length_a   1.000
_cell.length_b   1.000
_cell.length_c   1.000
_cell.angle_alpha   90.00
_cell.angle_beta   90.00
_cell.angle_gamma   90.00
#
_symmetry.space_group_name_H-M   'P 1'
#
loop_
_entity.id
_entity.type
_entity.pdbx_description
1 polymer ?
#
loop_
_entity_poly.entity_id
_entity_poly.type
_entity_poly.pdbx_seq_one_letter_code
_entity_poly.pdbx_strand_id
1 'polypeptide(L)'
;MARLIQRGKYTAQGWQGVVGSSFVAREAAVRDTVAAQGGTLEAMYFNSTSADWDWMIIVNGVPTNIQGKAHILASGSYESVIIEEVVTAEEADGADDSVRHKSA
;
A
#
# COMPACT_ATOMS: atom_id res chain seq x y z
N MET A 1 5.55 -7.80 -12.22
CA MET A 1 4.76 -6.71 -11.63
C MET A 1 5.35 -6.38 -10.29
N ALA A 2 5.34 -5.12 -9.93
CA ALA A 2 5.97 -4.66 -8.70
C ALA A 2 5.20 -5.10 -7.45
N ARG A 3 5.94 -5.38 -6.40
CA ARG A 3 5.39 -5.48 -5.05
C ARG A 3 5.49 -4.11 -4.40
N LEU A 4 4.39 -3.65 -3.84
CA LEU A 4 4.31 -2.33 -3.22
C LEU A 4 3.96 -2.47 -1.75
N ILE A 5 4.61 -1.64 -0.94
CA ILE A 5 4.16 -1.36 0.42
C ILE A 5 3.48 0.00 0.37
N GLN A 6 2.23 0.05 0.81
CA GLN A 6 1.48 1.29 0.95
C GLN A 6 1.13 1.46 2.42
N ARG A 7 1.37 2.64 2.95
CA ARG A 7 1.02 2.97 4.33
C ARG A 7 0.53 4.39 4.41
N GLY A 8 -0.28 4.67 5.39
CA GLY A 8 -0.83 6.01 5.51
C GLY A 8 -1.62 6.23 6.78
N LYS A 9 -2.29 7.37 6.82
CA LYS A 9 -3.09 7.80 7.96
C LYS A 9 -4.51 8.01 7.52
N TYR A 10 -5.45 7.65 8.39
CA TYR A 10 -6.86 7.97 8.20
C TYR A 10 -7.14 9.40 8.65
N THR A 11 -8.11 10.03 8.00
CA THR A 11 -8.81 11.19 8.56
C THR A 11 -9.78 10.71 9.64
N ALA A 12 -10.40 11.66 10.36
CA ALA A 12 -11.47 11.32 11.29
C ALA A 12 -12.60 10.55 10.59
N GLN A 13 -12.95 10.95 9.36
CA GLN A 13 -13.96 10.26 8.55
C GLN A 13 -13.54 8.82 8.24
N GLY A 14 -12.27 8.60 7.89
CA GLY A 14 -11.74 7.26 7.65
C GLY A 14 -11.83 6.38 8.89
N TRP A 15 -11.46 6.89 10.05
CA TRP A 15 -11.59 6.18 11.32
C TRP A 15 -13.04 5.83 11.66
N GLN A 16 -13.97 6.76 11.41
CA GLN A 16 -15.41 6.50 11.63
C GLN A 16 -15.89 5.33 10.78
N GLY A 17 -15.39 5.21 9.55
CA GLY A 17 -15.73 4.07 8.69
C GLY A 17 -15.22 2.74 9.25
N VAL A 18 -14.02 2.72 9.82
CA VAL A 18 -13.48 1.52 10.47
C VAL A 18 -14.25 1.17 11.73
N VAL A 19 -14.47 2.14 12.61
CA VAL A 19 -15.19 1.94 13.88
C VAL A 19 -16.64 1.54 13.63
N GLY A 20 -17.28 2.10 12.61
CA GLY A 20 -18.66 1.79 12.26
C GLY A 20 -18.87 0.42 11.62
N SER A 21 -17.79 -0.23 11.17
CA SER A 21 -17.83 -1.60 10.65
C SER A 21 -16.96 -2.53 11.51
N SER A 22 -15.76 -2.85 11.02
CA SER A 22 -14.73 -3.57 11.79
C SER A 22 -13.41 -3.52 11.03
N PHE A 23 -12.31 -3.86 11.69
CA PHE A 23 -11.02 -3.99 11.02
C PHE A 23 -11.04 -5.13 10.00
N VAL A 24 -11.70 -6.23 10.30
CA VAL A 24 -11.84 -7.36 9.37
C VAL A 24 -12.62 -6.94 8.12
N ALA A 25 -13.71 -6.20 8.29
CA ALA A 25 -14.49 -5.69 7.16
C ALA A 25 -13.67 -4.72 6.32
N ARG A 26 -12.84 -3.90 6.95
CA ARG A 26 -11.95 -2.98 6.24
C ARG A 26 -10.92 -3.72 5.40
N GLU A 27 -10.31 -4.75 5.95
CA GLU A 27 -9.37 -5.59 5.20
C GLU A 27 -10.05 -6.24 4.00
N ALA A 28 -11.25 -6.77 4.17
CA ALA A 28 -12.01 -7.38 3.08
C ALA A 28 -12.30 -6.37 1.96
N ALA A 29 -12.67 -5.14 2.31
CA ALA A 29 -12.93 -4.09 1.34
C ALA A 29 -11.65 -3.72 0.56
N VAL A 30 -10.52 -3.63 1.23
CA VAL A 30 -9.23 -3.35 0.60
C VAL A 30 -8.84 -4.49 -0.34
N ARG A 31 -9.04 -5.74 0.08
CA ARG A 31 -8.78 -6.92 -0.75
C ARG A 31 -9.58 -6.88 -2.04
N ASP A 32 -10.86 -6.54 -1.95
CA ASP A 32 -11.73 -6.44 -3.13
C ASP A 32 -11.29 -5.31 -4.06
N THR A 33 -10.89 -4.18 -3.51
CA THR A 33 -10.39 -3.04 -4.30
C THR A 33 -9.11 -3.41 -5.04
N VAL A 34 -8.18 -4.08 -4.38
CA VAL A 34 -6.92 -4.54 -4.98
C VAL A 34 -7.20 -5.57 -6.08
N ALA A 35 -8.10 -6.51 -5.83
CA ALA A 35 -8.50 -7.51 -6.82
C ALA A 35 -9.14 -6.88 -8.05
N ALA A 36 -9.95 -5.85 -7.87
CA ALA A 36 -10.57 -5.12 -8.99
C ALA A 36 -9.54 -4.44 -9.89
N GLN A 37 -8.35 -4.14 -9.37
CA GLN A 37 -7.23 -3.58 -10.13
C GLN A 37 -6.34 -4.66 -10.75
N GLY A 38 -6.69 -5.92 -10.60
CA GLY A 38 -5.92 -7.05 -11.12
C GLY A 38 -4.80 -7.51 -10.18
N GLY A 39 -4.75 -6.98 -8.98
CA GLY A 39 -3.70 -7.28 -8.01
C GLY A 39 -4.10 -8.26 -6.93
N THR A 40 -3.18 -8.50 -6.02
CA THR A 40 -3.35 -9.36 -4.86
C THR A 40 -2.90 -8.64 -3.60
N LEU A 41 -3.75 -8.63 -2.58
CA LEU A 41 -3.37 -8.16 -1.25
C LEU A 41 -2.66 -9.30 -0.52
N GLU A 42 -1.36 -9.14 -0.28
CA GLU A 42 -0.58 -10.16 0.46
C GLU A 42 -0.83 -10.05 1.97
N ALA A 43 -0.88 -8.84 2.50
CA ALA A 43 -1.06 -8.62 3.93
C ALA A 43 -1.59 -7.22 4.20
N MET A 44 -2.29 -7.06 5.30
CA MET A 44 -2.67 -5.76 5.84
C MET A 44 -2.44 -5.73 7.34
N TYR A 45 -1.87 -4.63 7.80
CA TYR A 45 -1.59 -4.41 9.22
C TYR A 45 -2.12 -3.05 9.64
N PHE A 46 -2.50 -2.97 10.92
CA PHE A 46 -2.87 -1.71 11.57
C PHE A 46 -1.85 -1.42 12.66
N ASN A 47 -1.43 -0.17 12.74
CA ASN A 47 -0.44 0.25 13.73
C ASN A 47 -1.15 0.48 15.08
N SER A 48 -0.81 -0.32 16.07
CA SER A 48 -1.46 -0.26 17.38
C SER A 48 -0.73 0.62 18.40
N THR A 49 0.45 1.15 18.06
CA THR A 49 1.29 1.82 19.06
C THR A 49 1.79 3.20 18.66
N SER A 50 2.02 3.46 17.40
CA SER A 50 2.62 4.71 16.93
C SER A 50 1.61 5.54 16.15
N ALA A 51 1.79 6.86 16.16
CA ALA A 51 0.99 7.79 15.37
C ALA A 51 1.59 8.08 13.99
N ASP A 52 2.72 7.43 13.65
CA ASP A 52 3.41 7.69 12.39
C ASP A 52 2.60 7.25 11.17
N TRP A 53 1.88 6.16 11.32
CA TRP A 53 0.97 5.65 10.31
C TRP A 53 -0.11 4.81 11.00
N ASP A 54 -1.24 4.64 10.32
CA ASP A 54 -2.38 3.93 10.88
C ASP A 54 -2.57 2.55 10.25
N TRP A 55 -2.29 2.43 8.95
CA TRP A 55 -2.48 1.19 8.20
C TRP A 55 -1.33 0.98 7.22
N MET A 56 -1.07 -0.29 6.92
CA MET A 56 -0.07 -0.71 5.95
C MET A 56 -0.61 -1.89 5.16
N ILE A 57 -0.42 -1.86 3.85
CA ILE A 57 -0.75 -3.00 2.99
C ILE A 57 0.45 -3.38 2.14
N ILE A 58 0.54 -4.65 1.83
CA ILE A 58 1.52 -5.20 0.89
C ILE A 58 0.74 -5.78 -0.26
N VAL A 59 0.97 -5.26 -1.46
CA VAL A 59 0.21 -5.65 -2.66
C VAL A 59 1.14 -6.00 -3.81
N ASN A 60 0.67 -6.89 -4.66
CA ASN A 60 1.31 -7.29 -5.90
C ASN A 60 0.39 -7.02 -7.07
N GLY A 61 0.99 -6.66 -8.21
CA GLY A 61 0.26 -6.60 -9.47
C GLY A 61 -0.65 -5.38 -9.62
N VAL A 62 -0.52 -4.40 -8.75
CA VAL A 62 -1.30 -3.16 -8.82
C VAL A 62 -0.44 -2.11 -9.53
N PRO A 63 -0.96 -1.42 -10.55
CA PRO A 63 -0.23 -0.32 -11.17
C PRO A 63 -0.07 0.86 -10.20
N THR A 64 1.09 1.51 -10.24
CA THR A 64 1.30 2.77 -9.54
C THR A 64 1.19 3.92 -10.52
N ASN A 65 0.37 4.91 -10.19
CA ASN A 65 0.28 6.13 -10.96
C ASN A 65 -0.29 7.25 -10.10
N ILE A 66 -0.11 8.48 -10.57
CA ILE A 66 -0.56 9.65 -9.84
C ILE A 66 -2.10 9.71 -9.73
N GLN A 67 -2.82 9.15 -10.70
CA GLN A 67 -4.28 9.10 -10.66
C GLN A 67 -4.77 8.26 -9.49
N GLY A 68 -4.17 7.09 -9.26
CA GLY A 68 -4.52 6.24 -8.12
C GLY A 68 -4.30 6.95 -6.79
N LYS A 69 -3.16 7.60 -6.63
CA LYS A 69 -2.85 8.38 -5.43
C LYS A 69 -3.87 9.51 -5.24
N ALA A 70 -4.20 10.23 -6.31
CA ALA A 70 -5.15 11.32 -6.26
C ALA A 70 -6.54 10.84 -5.80
N HIS A 71 -7.01 9.71 -6.34
CA HIS A 71 -8.29 9.13 -5.94
C HIS A 71 -8.31 8.72 -4.47
N ILE A 72 -7.22 8.13 -3.98
CA ILE A 72 -7.11 7.76 -2.57
C ILE A 72 -7.27 9.00 -1.69
N LEU A 73 -6.50 10.04 -1.97
CA LEU A 73 -6.52 11.27 -1.16
C LEU A 73 -7.82 12.05 -1.32
N ALA A 74 -8.41 12.05 -2.50
CA ALA A 74 -9.66 12.75 -2.77
C ALA A 74 -10.88 12.09 -2.12
N SER A 75 -10.77 10.82 -1.69
CA SER A 75 -11.88 10.10 -1.07
C SER A 75 -12.33 10.71 0.27
N GLY A 76 -11.46 11.47 0.92
CA GLY A 76 -11.71 12.07 2.22
C GLY A 76 -11.43 11.13 3.40
N SER A 77 -11.13 9.86 3.14
CA SER A 77 -10.86 8.87 4.20
C SER A 77 -9.40 8.80 4.61
N TYR A 78 -8.49 9.33 3.79
CA TYR A 78 -7.04 9.22 4.03
C TYR A 78 -6.41 10.61 4.10
N GLU A 79 -5.68 10.86 5.18
CA GLU A 79 -4.90 12.08 5.34
C GLU A 79 -3.63 12.04 4.51
N SER A 80 -2.99 10.87 4.45
CA SER A 80 -1.74 10.68 3.72
C SER A 80 -1.63 9.25 3.22
N VAL A 81 -0.82 9.07 2.18
CA VAL A 81 -0.43 7.75 1.69
C VAL A 81 1.01 7.81 1.19
N ILE A 82 1.80 6.83 1.56
CA ILE A 82 3.16 6.62 1.07
C ILE A 82 3.15 5.29 0.34
N ILE A 83 3.64 5.30 -0.90
CA ILE A 83 3.70 4.11 -1.75
C ILE A 83 5.15 3.88 -2.12
N GLU A 84 5.66 2.70 -1.78
CA GLU A 84 7.06 2.34 -2.00
C GLU A 84 7.13 0.99 -2.72
N GLU A 85 7.93 0.93 -3.78
CA GLU A 85 8.20 -0.33 -4.45
C GLU A 85 9.31 -1.07 -3.70
N VAL A 86 9.10 -2.36 -3.48
CA VAL A 86 10.07 -3.20 -2.76
C VAL A 86 10.35 -4.46 -3.56
N VAL A 87 11.54 -5.00 -3.36
CA VAL A 87 11.98 -6.22 -4.00
C VAL A 87 12.53 -7.18 -2.94
N THR A 88 12.48 -8.47 -3.24
CA THR A 88 13.14 -9.48 -2.41
C THR A 88 14.65 -9.43 -2.61
N ALA A 89 15.40 -10.08 -1.73
CA ALA A 89 16.85 -10.20 -1.89
C ALA A 89 17.20 -10.90 -3.20
N GLU A 90 16.46 -11.93 -3.56
CA GLU A 90 16.68 -12.67 -4.81
C GLU A 90 16.44 -11.79 -6.03
N GLU A 91 15.36 -11.02 -6.03
CA GLU A 91 15.05 -10.07 -7.10
C GLU A 91 16.13 -8.99 -7.20
N ALA A 92 16.64 -8.52 -6.06
CA ALA A 92 17.69 -7.53 -6.02
C ALA A 92 19.00 -8.08 -6.63
N ASP A 93 19.34 -9.32 -6.32
CA ASP A 93 20.53 -9.97 -6.89
C ASP A 93 20.39 -10.19 -8.40
N GLY A 94 19.18 -10.36 -8.90
CA GLY A 94 18.90 -10.53 -10.33
C GLY A 94 18.81 -9.24 -11.12
N ALA A 95 19.01 -8.07 -10.49
CA ALA A 95 18.94 -6.80 -11.17
C ALA A 95 20.11 -6.64 -12.17
N ASP A 96 19.93 -5.70 -13.12
CA ASP A 96 20.89 -5.48 -14.20
C ASP A 96 22.27 -5.12 -13.68
N ASP A 97 23.27 -5.94 -14.00
CA ASP A 97 24.66 -5.76 -13.60
C ASP A 97 25.33 -4.53 -14.23
N SER A 98 24.76 -3.96 -15.28
CA SER A 98 25.35 -2.79 -15.93
C SER A 98 25.51 -1.61 -14.96
N VAL A 99 24.61 -1.47 -14.01
CA VAL A 99 24.68 -0.43 -12.97
C VAL A 99 25.87 -0.69 -12.05
N ARG A 100 26.10 -1.95 -11.68
CA ARG A 100 27.21 -2.35 -10.83
C ARG A 100 28.56 -2.01 -11.47
N HIS A 101 28.70 -2.26 -12.75
CA HIS A 101 29.93 -1.96 -13.48
C HIS A 101 30.22 -0.47 -13.54
N LYS A 102 29.18 0.35 -13.69
CA LYS A 102 29.32 1.80 -13.72
C LYS A 102 29.77 2.39 -12.41
N SER A 103 29.43 1.76 -11.30
CA SER A 103 29.77 2.23 -9.97
C SER A 103 31.16 1.73 -9.50
N ALA A 104 31.72 0.81 -10.18
CA ALA A 104 33.09 0.31 -9.90
C ALA A 104 34.17 1.25 -10.51
#